data_22f45a87890be499d39dc721235f188e
#
_entry.id   22f45a87890be499d39dc721235f188e
#
_cell.length_a   1.000
_cell.length_b   1.000
_cell.length_c   1.000
_cell.angle_alpha   90.00
_cell.angle_beta   90.00
_cell.angle_gamma   90.00
#
_symmetry.space_group_name_H-M   'P 1'
#
loop_
_entity.id
_entity.type
_entity.pdbx_description
1 polymer ?
#
loop_
_entity_poly.entity_id
_entity_poly.type
_entity_poly.pdbx_seq_one_letter_code
_entity_poly.pdbx_strand_id
1 'polypeptide(L)'
;MTNILEKIIQTKRETLDLIKKNNSLATLEAKIKNLNFFYNFKDAIQNNKGISLISEIKKASPSAGLLVKNFNHLNIAKMYIDNKATCLSVLTEEKYFLGKLDYILDIKNNFKIP
;
A
#
# COMPACT_ATOMS: atom_id res chain seq x y z
N MET A 1 23.46 12.44 14.63
CA MET A 1 22.17 11.75 14.93
C MET A 1 21.55 11.27 13.64
N THR A 2 21.29 9.98 13.54
CA THR A 2 20.52 9.43 12.42
C THR A 2 19.06 9.86 12.54
N ASN A 3 18.51 10.52 11.52
CA ASN A 3 17.10 10.87 11.50
C ASN A 3 16.22 9.62 11.24
N ILE A 4 14.93 9.74 11.48
CA ILE A 4 14.01 8.61 11.32
C ILE A 4 13.95 8.09 9.88
N LEU A 5 14.09 8.96 8.89
CA LEU A 5 14.09 8.59 7.48
C LEU A 5 15.29 7.70 7.14
N GLU A 6 16.47 8.04 7.65
CA GLU A 6 17.67 7.20 7.46
C GLU A 6 17.50 5.80 8.06
N LYS A 7 16.87 5.71 9.23
CA LYS A 7 16.56 4.42 9.87
C LYS A 7 15.59 3.59 9.04
N ILE A 8 14.55 4.21 8.50
CA ILE A 8 13.57 3.55 7.62
C ILE A 8 14.27 3.05 6.36
N ILE A 9 15.10 3.88 5.73
CA ILE A 9 15.85 3.51 4.52
C ILE A 9 16.79 2.34 4.80
N GLN A 10 17.53 2.38 5.91
CA GLN A 10 18.44 1.29 6.28
C GLN A 10 17.68 -0.03 6.48
N THR A 11 16.59 -0.01 7.25
CA THR A 11 15.72 -1.18 7.44
C THR A 11 15.18 -1.69 6.10
N LYS A 12 14.80 -0.79 5.19
CA LYS A 12 14.29 -1.17 3.88
C LYS A 12 15.34 -1.83 3.00
N ARG A 13 16.57 -1.34 3.03
CA ARG A 13 17.69 -1.96 2.30
C ARG A 13 17.95 -3.39 2.77
N GLU A 14 18.04 -3.61 4.08
CA GLU A 14 18.21 -4.94 4.67
C GLU A 14 17.08 -5.90 4.27
N THR A 15 15.83 -5.43 4.35
CA THR A 15 14.66 -6.21 3.95
C THR A 15 14.68 -6.53 2.45
N LEU A 16 15.09 -5.58 1.60
CA LEU A 16 15.19 -5.77 0.15
C LEU A 16 16.21 -6.85 -0.23
N ASP A 17 17.34 -6.89 0.46
CA ASP A 17 18.38 -7.91 0.19
C ASP A 17 17.85 -9.32 0.47
N LEU A 18 17.07 -9.48 1.54
CA LEU A 18 16.42 -10.75 1.86
C LEU A 18 15.33 -11.11 0.83
N ILE A 19 14.51 -10.14 0.43
CA ILE A 19 13.45 -10.33 -0.57
C ILE A 19 14.07 -10.76 -1.91
N LYS A 20 15.14 -10.10 -2.36
CA LYS A 20 15.83 -10.41 -3.62
C LYS A 20 16.44 -11.82 -3.62
N LYS A 21 16.93 -12.30 -2.48
CA LYS A 21 17.44 -13.68 -2.35
C LYS A 21 16.33 -14.72 -2.54
N ASN A 22 15.12 -14.42 -2.04
CA ASN A 22 13.99 -15.35 -2.07
C ASN A 22 13.09 -15.19 -3.31
N ASN A 23 13.11 -14.03 -3.96
CA ASN A 23 12.30 -13.73 -5.13
C ASN A 23 13.17 -13.05 -6.20
N SER A 24 13.64 -13.82 -7.16
CA SER A 24 14.39 -13.29 -8.28
C SER A 24 13.51 -12.39 -9.17
N LEU A 25 14.15 -11.49 -9.92
CA LEU A 25 13.45 -10.64 -10.90
C LEU A 25 12.68 -11.50 -11.90
N ALA A 26 13.29 -12.58 -12.40
CA ALA A 26 12.63 -13.52 -13.32
C ALA A 26 11.36 -14.15 -12.72
N THR A 27 11.38 -14.48 -11.42
CA THR A 27 10.21 -15.00 -10.72
C THR A 27 9.08 -13.96 -10.65
N LEU A 28 9.42 -12.70 -10.38
CA LEU A 28 8.44 -11.59 -10.36
C LEU A 28 7.86 -11.33 -11.74
N GLU A 29 8.70 -11.30 -12.78
CA GLU A 29 8.26 -11.13 -14.17
C GLU A 29 7.32 -12.26 -14.62
N ALA A 30 7.63 -13.50 -14.27
CA ALA A 30 6.75 -14.63 -14.55
C ALA A 30 5.39 -14.51 -13.85
N LYS A 31 5.36 -14.06 -12.60
CA LYS A 31 4.11 -13.79 -11.88
C LYS A 31 3.30 -12.66 -12.53
N ILE A 32 3.96 -11.58 -12.95
CA ILE A 32 3.31 -10.43 -13.60
C ILE A 32 2.67 -10.83 -14.93
N LYS A 33 3.32 -11.67 -15.74
CA LYS A 33 2.77 -12.17 -17.02
C LYS A 33 1.45 -12.92 -16.87
N ASN A 34 1.19 -13.48 -15.71
CA ASN A 34 -0.05 -14.20 -15.42
C ASN A 34 -1.17 -13.28 -14.88
N LEU A 35 -0.90 -11.99 -14.68
CA LEU A 35 -1.91 -11.02 -14.26
C LEU A 35 -2.65 -10.48 -15.48
N ASN A 36 -3.96 -10.72 -15.53
CA ASN A 36 -4.79 -10.36 -16.68
C ASN A 36 -5.51 -9.02 -16.51
N PHE A 37 -5.45 -8.40 -15.33
CA PHE A 37 -6.20 -7.20 -15.04
C PHE A 37 -5.49 -6.26 -14.08
N PHE A 38 -5.50 -4.97 -14.43
CA PHE A 38 -4.95 -3.89 -13.62
C PHE A 38 -5.93 -2.73 -13.57
N TYR A 39 -6.10 -2.12 -12.41
CA TYR A 39 -6.77 -0.83 -12.29
C TYR A 39 -5.80 0.29 -12.70
N ASN A 40 -6.22 1.11 -13.65
CA ASN A 40 -5.38 2.20 -14.14
C ASN A 40 -5.49 3.41 -13.20
N PHE A 41 -4.47 3.59 -12.37
CA PHE A 41 -4.37 4.67 -11.39
C PHE A 41 -4.39 6.06 -12.06
N LYS A 42 -3.63 6.21 -13.15
CA LYS A 42 -3.53 7.46 -13.90
C LYS A 42 -4.88 7.84 -14.50
N ASP A 43 -5.54 6.91 -15.18
CA ASP A 43 -6.83 7.15 -15.82
C ASP A 43 -7.93 7.47 -14.80
N ALA A 44 -7.90 6.80 -13.64
CA ALA A 44 -8.84 7.08 -12.56
C ALA A 44 -8.75 8.54 -12.08
N ILE A 45 -7.53 9.07 -11.97
CA ILE A 45 -7.30 10.47 -11.58
C ILE A 45 -7.68 11.43 -12.71
N GLN A 46 -7.24 11.16 -13.95
CA GLN A 46 -7.46 12.06 -15.09
C GLN A 46 -8.92 12.15 -15.53
N ASN A 47 -9.66 11.04 -15.45
CA ASN A 47 -11.05 10.98 -15.88
C ASN A 47 -12.06 11.36 -14.79
N ASN A 48 -11.59 11.63 -13.58
CA ASN A 48 -12.45 12.07 -12.49
C ASN A 48 -12.93 13.51 -12.73
N LYS A 49 -14.24 13.70 -12.63
CA LYS A 49 -14.87 15.04 -12.74
C LYS A 49 -14.78 15.74 -11.39
N GLY A 50 -13.80 16.61 -11.22
CA GLY A 50 -13.58 17.35 -9.99
C GLY A 50 -12.27 16.98 -9.31
N ILE A 51 -12.20 17.15 -7.99
CA ILE A 51 -11.01 16.84 -7.21
C ILE A 51 -10.85 15.32 -7.04
N SER A 52 -9.71 14.79 -7.45
CA SER A 52 -9.36 13.40 -7.19
C SER A 52 -8.79 13.24 -5.79
N LEU A 53 -9.25 12.22 -5.08
CA LEU A 53 -8.83 11.91 -3.72
C LEU A 53 -8.07 10.59 -3.68
N ILE A 54 -6.81 10.64 -3.25
CA ILE A 54 -6.02 9.47 -2.89
C ILE A 54 -6.12 9.32 -1.38
N SER A 55 -6.84 8.31 -0.90
CA SER A 55 -7.04 8.07 0.53
C SER A 55 -6.03 7.07 1.06
N GLU A 56 -5.37 7.41 2.17
CA GLU A 56 -4.29 6.60 2.75
C GLU A 56 -4.81 5.70 3.87
N ILE A 57 -4.47 4.41 3.80
CA ILE A 57 -4.73 3.42 4.85
C ILE A 57 -3.43 3.22 5.63
N LYS A 58 -3.41 3.75 6.86
CA LYS A 58 -2.22 3.77 7.71
C LYS A 58 -2.58 3.44 9.16
N LYS A 59 -1.98 2.37 9.70
CA LYS A 59 -2.22 1.93 11.07
C LYS A 59 -1.42 2.73 12.10
N ALA A 60 -0.16 3.02 11.78
CA ALA A 60 0.77 3.71 12.66
C ALA A 60 1.77 4.53 11.86
N SER A 61 2.45 5.45 12.53
CA SER A 61 3.59 6.19 11.96
C SER A 61 4.67 6.42 13.03
N PRO A 62 5.94 6.63 12.63
CA PRO A 62 7.03 6.89 13.58
C PRO A 62 6.80 8.14 14.45
N SER A 63 6.14 9.17 13.90
CA SER A 63 5.90 10.44 14.59
C SER A 63 4.69 10.42 15.51
N ALA A 64 3.64 9.68 15.15
CA ALA A 64 2.36 9.69 15.88
C ALA A 64 2.07 8.38 16.62
N GLY A 65 2.90 7.34 16.44
CA GLY A 65 2.65 6.02 17.00
C GLY A 65 1.42 5.35 16.41
N LEU A 66 0.68 4.62 17.20
CA LEU A 66 -0.54 3.95 16.78
C LEU A 66 -1.67 4.96 16.51
N LEU A 67 -2.13 5.02 15.26
CA LEU A 67 -3.20 5.94 14.82
C LEU A 67 -4.59 5.33 14.99
N VAL A 68 -4.72 4.03 14.76
CA VAL A 68 -6.00 3.31 14.79
C VAL A 68 -5.89 2.08 15.68
N LYS A 69 -6.58 2.07 16.82
CA LYS A 69 -6.51 0.95 17.79
C LYS A 69 -7.11 -0.34 17.23
N ASN A 70 -8.33 -0.25 16.69
CA ASN A 70 -9.04 -1.37 16.09
C ASN A 70 -8.90 -1.34 14.58
N PHE A 71 -7.66 -1.47 14.09
CA PHE A 71 -7.37 -1.36 12.68
C PHE A 71 -7.92 -2.54 11.88
N ASN A 72 -8.76 -2.23 10.90
CA ASN A 72 -9.22 -3.17 9.89
C ASN A 72 -9.13 -2.50 8.52
N HIS A 73 -8.17 -2.94 7.71
CA HIS A 73 -7.87 -2.36 6.41
C HIS A 73 -9.05 -2.45 5.43
N LEU A 74 -9.84 -3.52 5.47
CA LEU A 74 -11.01 -3.69 4.59
C LEU A 74 -12.15 -2.73 4.98
N ASN A 75 -12.40 -2.54 6.27
CA ASN A 75 -13.41 -1.59 6.74
C ASN A 75 -13.03 -0.16 6.40
N ILE A 76 -11.74 0.20 6.55
CA ILE A 76 -11.24 1.53 6.19
C ILE A 76 -11.32 1.73 4.67
N ALA A 77 -10.89 0.75 3.88
CA ALA A 77 -11.01 0.80 2.42
C ALA A 77 -12.46 1.00 1.98
N LYS A 78 -13.38 0.24 2.57
CA LYS A 78 -14.82 0.39 2.29
C LYS A 78 -15.33 1.78 2.60
N MET A 79 -15.00 2.34 3.78
CA MET A 79 -15.38 3.71 4.14
C MET A 79 -14.86 4.74 3.12
N TYR A 80 -13.61 4.63 2.69
CA TYR A 80 -13.03 5.54 1.70
C TYR A 80 -13.74 5.43 0.35
N ILE A 81 -14.03 4.21 -0.09
CA ILE A 81 -14.73 3.96 -1.36
C ILE A 81 -16.17 4.48 -1.31
N ASP A 82 -16.89 4.21 -0.24
CA ASP A 82 -18.27 4.70 -0.04
C ASP A 82 -18.32 6.24 -0.02
N ASN A 83 -17.24 6.89 0.40
CA ASN A 83 -17.08 8.35 0.41
C ASN A 83 -16.32 8.90 -0.81
N LYS A 84 -16.30 8.15 -1.92
CA LYS A 84 -15.83 8.61 -3.24
C LYS A 84 -14.31 8.81 -3.34
N ALA A 85 -13.51 8.06 -2.60
CA ALA A 85 -12.07 8.00 -2.88
C ALA A 85 -11.83 7.56 -4.34
N THR A 86 -10.92 8.24 -5.02
CA THR A 86 -10.56 7.92 -6.40
C THR A 86 -9.58 6.76 -6.45
N CYS A 87 -8.61 6.77 -5.54
CA CYS A 87 -7.56 5.76 -5.40
C CYS A 87 -7.24 5.54 -3.92
N LEU A 88 -6.57 4.45 -3.62
CA LEU A 88 -6.07 4.14 -2.28
C LEU A 88 -4.54 4.11 -2.25
N SER A 89 -3.97 4.60 -1.16
CA SER A 89 -2.57 4.43 -0.79
C SER A 89 -2.50 3.55 0.46
N VAL A 90 -1.82 2.42 0.39
CA VAL A 90 -1.80 1.43 1.49
C VAL A 90 -0.39 1.31 2.05
N LEU A 91 -0.21 1.62 3.33
CA LEU A 91 1.07 1.45 4.02
C LEU A 91 1.32 -0.03 4.28
N THR A 92 2.40 -0.56 3.68
CA THR A 92 2.78 -1.97 3.76
C THR A 92 4.05 -2.22 4.57
N GLU A 93 4.75 -1.16 4.96
CA GLU A 93 5.96 -1.28 5.76
C GLU A 93 5.61 -1.76 7.19
N GLU A 94 6.32 -2.82 7.67
CA GLU A 94 5.90 -3.56 8.86
C GLU A 94 6.40 -2.94 10.16
N LYS A 95 7.64 -2.43 10.17
CA LYS A 95 8.31 -2.02 11.41
C LYS A 95 7.84 -0.66 11.93
N TYR A 96 7.73 0.32 11.07
CA TYR A 96 7.44 1.72 11.44
C TYR A 96 6.00 2.11 11.24
N PHE A 97 5.33 1.49 10.26
CA PHE A 97 3.93 1.78 9.93
C PHE A 97 2.97 0.64 10.30
N LEU A 98 3.48 -0.47 10.81
CA LEU A 98 2.72 -1.65 11.21
C LEU A 98 1.80 -2.16 10.09
N GLY A 99 2.26 -2.03 8.84
CA GLY A 99 1.56 -2.46 7.64
C GLY A 99 1.83 -3.92 7.28
N LYS A 100 1.22 -4.39 6.19
CA LYS A 100 1.47 -5.71 5.59
C LYS A 100 1.21 -5.64 4.09
N LEU A 101 1.99 -6.38 3.29
CA LEU A 101 1.76 -6.50 1.85
C LEU A 101 0.39 -7.13 1.53
N ASP A 102 -0.06 -8.07 2.35
CA ASP A 102 -1.34 -8.76 2.19
C ASP A 102 -2.54 -7.80 2.15
N TYR A 103 -2.44 -6.63 2.80
CA TYR A 103 -3.52 -5.63 2.76
C TYR A 103 -3.88 -5.20 1.33
N ILE A 104 -2.88 -5.09 0.44
CA ILE A 104 -3.12 -4.74 -0.97
C ILE A 104 -3.89 -5.86 -1.67
N LEU A 105 -3.49 -7.12 -1.46
CA LEU A 105 -4.15 -8.27 -2.05
C LEU A 105 -5.61 -8.40 -1.57
N ASP A 106 -5.82 -8.27 -0.26
CA ASP A 106 -7.15 -8.32 0.34
C ASP A 106 -8.07 -7.23 -0.23
N ILE A 107 -7.57 -5.99 -0.32
CA ILE A 107 -8.34 -4.88 -0.87
C ILE A 107 -8.68 -5.12 -2.35
N LYS A 108 -7.70 -5.57 -3.15
CA LYS A 108 -7.93 -5.88 -4.58
C LYS A 108 -8.92 -7.02 -4.80
N ASN A 109 -8.97 -7.99 -3.90
CA ASN A 109 -9.92 -9.11 -3.99
C ASN A 109 -11.36 -8.70 -3.61
N ASN A 110 -11.51 -7.65 -2.81
CA ASN A 110 -12.81 -7.22 -2.30
C ASN A 110 -13.37 -5.97 -2.98
N PHE A 111 -12.52 -5.13 -3.57
CA PHE A 111 -12.92 -3.83 -4.11
C PHE A 111 -12.32 -3.55 -5.48
N LYS A 112 -13.05 -2.79 -6.29
CA LYS A 112 -12.65 -2.36 -7.64
C LYS A 112 -12.14 -0.91 -7.59
N ILE A 113 -10.90 -0.70 -7.13
CA ILE A 113 -10.29 0.62 -6.99
C ILE A 113 -8.78 0.55 -7.25
N PRO A 114 -8.17 1.57 -7.92
CA PRO A 114 -6.73 1.69 -8.04
C PRO A 114 -6.04 1.92 -6.70
#